data_266d0c311cb1970b10cc1b40f5297fed
#
_entry.id   266d0c311cb1970b10cc1b40f5297fed
#
_cell.length_a   1.000
_cell.length_b   1.000
_cell.length_c   1.000
_cell.angle_alpha   90.00
_cell.angle_beta   90.00
_cell.angle_gamma   90.00
#
_symmetry.space_group_name_H-M   'P 1'
#
loop_
_entity.id
_entity.type
_entity.pdbx_description
1 polymer ?
#
loop_
_entity_poly.entity_id
_entity_poly.type
_entity_poly.pdbx_seq_one_letter_code
_entity_poly.pdbx_strand_id
1 'polypeptide(L)'
;RQCPASLRVLRVNQRTLELFAAHSQEELLSNLAQVFRDDMHEQVVHELELLWSGVLEFSNQTVNYALDRRRLDVRIRGRILPGHEDTWSRVLVSLEDVTSQVQAAGQLQRSERYARGLFEHSPVSLWVEDFSVIKRLMDEVRHQGIRDFKTFIKVHPEFVTRCMKEIRVIDVNQQTLQMFGAQSKAELLNQISRVFRGEMHDSFAEQLQDLWDGKLVQQREVINYALSGDTVYIHMQFAVMAGHEGDWGLVLLSLVDITARKQAEAYLEYLGKHDVLTQLRNRAFYVEELNRFRRKGPWPLSVIAIDLNGLKIINDEQGHAVGDAMLRRAGEVLAKAVDPAHCAARVGGDEFIVLLGGVDERGAVAAQERIEQMVEMNNQFYPGQPLSLAMGRATCHAGDQLDETLQRADQGMYQEKKRFYQEHALNRRRPVPIN
;
A
#
# COMPACT_ATOMS: atom_id res chain seq x y z
N ARG A 1 49.19 -11.39 -39.59
CA ARG A 1 48.74 -10.22 -40.41
C ARG A 1 48.79 -10.44 -41.91
N GLN A 2 49.37 -11.55 -42.44
CA GLN A 2 49.48 -11.82 -43.89
C GLN A 2 48.54 -12.90 -44.43
N CYS A 3 47.81 -13.64 -43.56
CA CYS A 3 46.99 -14.78 -43.92
C CYS A 3 45.75 -14.48 -44.80
N PRO A 4 44.98 -13.41 -44.57
CA PRO A 4 43.80 -13.12 -45.41
C PRO A 4 44.13 -12.80 -46.87
N ALA A 5 45.34 -12.27 -47.13
CA ALA A 5 45.79 -11.96 -48.50
C ALA A 5 46.12 -13.20 -49.32
N SER A 6 46.20 -14.37 -48.69
CA SER A 6 46.52 -15.65 -49.34
C SER A 6 45.30 -16.50 -49.71
N LEU A 7 44.11 -16.12 -49.22
CA LEU A 7 42.89 -16.78 -49.57
C LEU A 7 42.40 -16.37 -50.96
N ARG A 8 42.29 -17.35 -51.87
CA ARG A 8 41.77 -17.12 -53.22
C ARG A 8 40.43 -17.79 -53.43
N VAL A 9 39.34 -16.97 -53.55
CA VAL A 9 38.06 -17.47 -53.94
C VAL A 9 38.11 -17.96 -55.39
N LEU A 10 37.83 -19.24 -55.57
CA LEU A 10 37.87 -19.89 -56.86
C LEU A 10 36.59 -19.72 -57.65
N ARG A 11 35.44 -19.86 -56.94
CA ARG A 11 34.12 -19.87 -57.56
C ARG A 11 33.06 -19.47 -56.55
N VAL A 12 32.05 -18.71 -56.96
CA VAL A 12 30.83 -18.42 -56.17
C VAL A 12 29.62 -18.81 -57.00
N ASN A 13 28.52 -19.18 -56.30
CA ASN A 13 27.26 -19.44 -56.94
C ASN A 13 26.38 -18.19 -57.05
N GLN A 14 25.30 -18.26 -57.83
CA GLN A 14 24.39 -17.15 -58.04
C GLN A 14 23.80 -16.60 -56.73
N ARG A 15 23.50 -17.50 -55.79
CA ARG A 15 22.95 -17.11 -54.52
C ARG A 15 23.93 -16.25 -53.65
N THR A 16 25.20 -16.50 -53.75
CA THR A 16 26.24 -15.68 -53.10
C THR A 16 26.28 -14.28 -53.70
N LEU A 17 26.16 -14.15 -55.05
CA LEU A 17 26.09 -12.85 -55.69
C LEU A 17 24.88 -12.05 -55.27
N GLU A 18 23.69 -12.69 -55.19
CA GLU A 18 22.45 -12.07 -54.68
C GLU A 18 22.61 -11.62 -53.24
N LEU A 19 23.15 -12.48 -52.37
CA LEU A 19 23.38 -12.17 -50.95
C LEU A 19 24.21 -10.89 -50.76
N PHE A 20 25.30 -10.76 -51.53
CA PHE A 20 26.18 -9.61 -51.43
C PHE A 20 25.85 -8.47 -52.40
N ALA A 21 24.71 -8.51 -53.06
CA ALA A 21 24.29 -7.51 -54.07
C ALA A 21 25.35 -7.24 -55.15
N ALA A 22 26.04 -8.29 -55.64
CA ALA A 22 27.00 -8.24 -56.71
C ALA A 22 26.38 -8.68 -58.03
N HIS A 23 26.69 -7.98 -59.12
CA HIS A 23 26.17 -8.32 -60.45
C HIS A 23 27.01 -9.40 -61.14
N SER A 24 28.26 -9.59 -60.71
CA SER A 24 29.14 -10.61 -61.25
C SER A 24 30.13 -11.13 -60.21
N GLN A 25 30.73 -12.32 -60.51
CA GLN A 25 31.79 -12.86 -59.68
C GLN A 25 33.00 -11.92 -59.65
N GLU A 26 33.36 -11.30 -60.79
CA GLU A 26 34.49 -10.36 -60.90
C GLU A 26 34.29 -9.11 -60.02
N GLU A 27 33.09 -8.55 -60.00
CA GLU A 27 32.72 -7.42 -59.13
C GLU A 27 32.85 -7.79 -57.64
N LEU A 28 32.31 -8.95 -57.25
CA LEU A 28 32.39 -9.40 -55.86
C LEU A 28 33.83 -9.62 -55.42
N LEU A 29 34.64 -10.28 -56.25
CA LEU A 29 36.05 -10.59 -55.93
C LEU A 29 36.90 -9.33 -55.84
N SER A 30 36.66 -8.34 -56.69
CA SER A 30 37.35 -7.06 -56.68
C SER A 30 37.06 -6.20 -55.47
N ASN A 31 35.93 -6.47 -54.80
CA ASN A 31 35.42 -5.70 -53.66
C ASN A 31 35.35 -6.51 -52.35
N LEU A 32 36.06 -7.63 -52.23
CA LEU A 32 36.07 -8.47 -51.03
C LEU A 32 36.46 -7.70 -49.76
N ALA A 33 37.28 -6.69 -49.84
CA ALA A 33 37.62 -5.83 -48.70
C ALA A 33 36.46 -5.00 -48.19
N GLN A 34 35.41 -4.78 -49.00
CA GLN A 34 34.16 -4.12 -48.53
C GLN A 34 33.22 -5.11 -47.87
N VAL A 35 33.28 -6.39 -48.26
CA VAL A 35 32.49 -7.48 -47.67
C VAL A 35 33.07 -7.91 -46.32
N PHE A 36 34.41 -8.03 -46.27
CA PHE A 36 35.17 -8.46 -45.10
C PHE A 36 35.85 -7.25 -44.45
N ARG A 37 35.20 -6.65 -43.48
CA ARG A 37 35.74 -5.53 -42.68
C ARG A 37 36.39 -6.02 -41.40
N ASP A 38 36.89 -5.08 -40.62
CA ASP A 38 37.70 -5.31 -39.41
C ASP A 38 37.12 -6.33 -38.42
N ASP A 39 35.80 -6.45 -38.34
CA ASP A 39 35.08 -7.39 -37.46
C ASP A 39 35.32 -8.87 -37.78
N MET A 40 35.88 -9.18 -38.97
CA MET A 40 36.13 -10.56 -39.40
C MET A 40 37.55 -11.08 -39.08
N HIS A 41 38.48 -10.22 -38.75
CA HIS A 41 39.88 -10.64 -38.57
C HIS A 41 40.05 -11.66 -37.43
N GLU A 42 39.41 -11.45 -36.33
CA GLU A 42 39.46 -12.36 -35.17
C GLU A 42 38.84 -13.71 -35.48
N GLN A 43 37.75 -13.72 -36.22
CA GLN A 43 37.05 -14.95 -36.60
C GLN A 43 37.78 -15.78 -37.63
N VAL A 44 38.36 -15.15 -38.62
CA VAL A 44 39.24 -15.85 -39.61
C VAL A 44 40.43 -16.48 -38.91
N VAL A 45 41.04 -15.81 -37.94
CA VAL A 45 42.09 -16.38 -37.12
C VAL A 45 41.62 -17.62 -36.37
N HIS A 46 40.47 -17.55 -35.73
CA HIS A 46 39.88 -18.68 -35.02
C HIS A 46 39.54 -19.87 -35.94
N GLU A 47 39.02 -19.62 -37.13
CA GLU A 47 38.79 -20.65 -38.16
C GLU A 47 40.07 -21.34 -38.58
N LEU A 48 41.15 -20.59 -38.77
CA LEU A 48 42.48 -21.14 -39.12
C LEU A 48 43.06 -21.94 -37.96
N GLU A 49 42.85 -21.55 -36.70
CA GLU A 49 43.25 -22.32 -35.51
C GLU A 49 42.52 -23.65 -35.42
N LEU A 50 41.23 -23.68 -35.72
CA LEU A 50 40.40 -24.90 -35.77
C LEU A 50 40.94 -25.85 -36.87
N LEU A 51 41.20 -25.34 -38.08
CA LEU A 51 41.76 -26.13 -39.16
C LEU A 51 43.15 -26.65 -38.80
N TRP A 52 43.99 -25.82 -38.15
CA TRP A 52 45.34 -26.22 -37.69
C TRP A 52 45.30 -27.33 -36.63
N SER A 53 44.26 -27.36 -35.80
CA SER A 53 44.04 -28.43 -34.80
C SER A 53 43.53 -29.73 -35.40
N GLY A 54 43.35 -29.81 -36.73
CA GLY A 54 42.90 -30.99 -37.45
C GLY A 54 41.37 -31.10 -37.61
N VAL A 55 40.64 -30.05 -37.28
CA VAL A 55 39.20 -29.99 -37.51
C VAL A 55 38.96 -29.69 -39.00
N LEU A 56 38.27 -30.58 -39.72
CA LEU A 56 38.04 -30.48 -41.17
C LEU A 56 36.77 -29.70 -41.51
N GLU A 57 35.93 -29.42 -40.53
CA GLU A 57 34.69 -28.66 -40.68
C GLU A 57 34.59 -27.62 -39.56
N PHE A 58 34.14 -26.42 -39.90
CA PHE A 58 33.88 -25.36 -38.92
C PHE A 58 32.51 -24.71 -39.22
N SER A 59 31.90 -24.18 -38.19
CA SER A 59 30.68 -23.37 -38.32
C SER A 59 30.73 -22.23 -37.29
N ASN A 60 30.56 -21.01 -37.78
CA ASN A 60 30.49 -19.82 -36.95
C ASN A 60 29.49 -18.82 -37.52
N GLN A 61 29.21 -17.76 -36.74
CA GLN A 61 28.39 -16.64 -37.18
C GLN A 61 29.22 -15.37 -37.17
N THR A 62 29.13 -14.61 -38.25
CA THR A 62 29.93 -13.41 -38.46
C THR A 62 29.08 -12.30 -39.08
N VAL A 63 29.65 -11.09 -39.09
CA VAL A 63 29.05 -9.93 -39.74
C VAL A 63 29.78 -9.67 -41.03
N ASN A 64 29.04 -9.68 -42.13
CA ASN A 64 29.53 -9.28 -43.44
C ASN A 64 28.76 -8.06 -43.96
N TYR A 65 29.24 -7.43 -45.00
CA TYR A 65 28.55 -6.30 -45.62
C TYR A 65 28.34 -6.57 -47.10
N ALA A 66 27.13 -6.36 -47.58
CA ALA A 66 26.85 -6.40 -49.01
C ALA A 66 27.44 -5.16 -49.70
N LEU A 67 27.63 -5.22 -51.03
CA LEU A 67 28.18 -4.10 -51.79
C LEU A 67 27.30 -2.85 -51.80
N ASP A 68 25.99 -3.03 -51.58
CA ASP A 68 25.03 -1.95 -51.31
C ASP A 68 25.09 -1.40 -49.88
N ARG A 69 26.07 -1.81 -49.08
CA ARG A 69 26.32 -1.43 -47.67
C ARG A 69 25.37 -2.02 -46.64
N ARG A 70 24.47 -2.93 -47.02
CA ARG A 70 23.67 -3.63 -46.03
C ARG A 70 24.56 -4.49 -45.14
N ARG A 71 24.32 -4.40 -43.82
CA ARG A 71 24.92 -5.31 -42.84
C ARG A 71 24.19 -6.64 -42.88
N LEU A 72 24.96 -7.71 -43.00
CA LEU A 72 24.46 -9.09 -43.03
C LEU A 72 25.05 -9.87 -41.85
N ASP A 73 24.18 -10.48 -41.05
CA ASP A 73 24.58 -11.51 -40.09
C ASP A 73 24.57 -12.85 -40.83
N VAL A 74 25.77 -13.42 -41.05
CA VAL A 74 25.95 -14.60 -41.91
C VAL A 74 26.46 -15.77 -41.07
N ARG A 75 25.78 -16.91 -41.18
CA ARG A 75 26.32 -18.18 -40.70
C ARG A 75 27.21 -18.79 -41.76
N ILE A 76 28.50 -18.95 -41.43
CA ILE A 76 29.48 -19.56 -42.28
C ILE A 76 29.68 -21.02 -41.85
N ARG A 77 29.67 -21.93 -42.83
CA ARG A 77 30.14 -23.30 -42.65
C ARG A 77 31.19 -23.59 -43.66
N GLY A 78 32.38 -23.92 -43.19
CA GLY A 78 33.49 -24.31 -44.05
C GLY A 78 33.84 -25.78 -43.87
N ARG A 79 34.15 -26.46 -44.99
CA ARG A 79 34.58 -27.84 -45.00
C ARG A 79 35.70 -28.04 -45.98
N ILE A 80 36.79 -28.72 -45.57
CA ILE A 80 37.83 -29.15 -46.46
C ILE A 80 37.30 -30.29 -47.32
N LEU A 81 37.47 -30.19 -48.65
CA LEU A 81 37.00 -31.20 -49.56
C LEU A 81 37.87 -32.47 -49.51
N PRO A 82 37.27 -33.69 -49.69
CA PRO A 82 38.00 -34.94 -49.67
C PRO A 82 39.20 -34.94 -50.62
N GLY A 83 40.36 -35.42 -50.15
CA GLY A 83 41.64 -35.44 -50.83
C GLY A 83 42.41 -34.13 -50.83
N HIS A 84 41.98 -33.15 -50.00
CA HIS A 84 42.67 -31.88 -49.81
C HIS A 84 43.00 -31.59 -48.35
N GLU A 85 42.93 -32.61 -47.48
CA GLU A 85 43.03 -32.50 -46.01
C GLU A 85 44.43 -31.99 -45.61
N ASP A 86 45.48 -32.49 -46.24
CA ASP A 86 46.88 -32.12 -45.95
C ASP A 86 47.29 -30.75 -46.50
N THR A 87 46.62 -30.30 -47.53
CA THR A 87 47.07 -29.10 -48.30
C THR A 87 46.16 -27.91 -48.16
N TRP A 88 44.90 -28.14 -47.68
CA TRP A 88 43.79 -27.18 -47.61
C TRP A 88 43.56 -26.42 -48.94
N SER A 89 43.95 -27.04 -50.05
CA SER A 89 43.91 -26.38 -51.37
C SER A 89 42.51 -26.19 -51.91
N ARG A 90 41.49 -26.88 -51.31
CA ARG A 90 40.07 -26.69 -51.64
C ARG A 90 39.21 -26.76 -50.39
N VAL A 91 38.55 -25.64 -50.08
CA VAL A 91 37.60 -25.51 -49.00
C VAL A 91 36.26 -25.08 -49.59
N LEU A 92 35.20 -25.81 -49.27
CA LEU A 92 33.82 -25.40 -49.58
C LEU A 92 33.29 -24.56 -48.42
N VAL A 93 32.84 -23.34 -48.75
CA VAL A 93 32.22 -22.45 -47.76
C VAL A 93 30.75 -22.23 -48.15
N SER A 94 29.85 -22.48 -47.26
CA SER A 94 28.43 -22.14 -47.38
C SER A 94 28.10 -20.95 -46.51
N LEU A 95 27.31 -20.04 -47.03
CA LEU A 95 26.88 -18.82 -46.38
C LEU A 95 25.36 -18.84 -46.28
N GLU A 96 24.85 -18.64 -45.07
CA GLU A 96 23.43 -18.55 -44.78
C GLU A 96 23.13 -17.18 -44.15
N ASP A 97 22.24 -16.39 -44.75
CA ASP A 97 21.80 -15.13 -44.20
C ASP A 97 20.87 -15.41 -43.01
N VAL A 98 21.32 -15.03 -41.81
CA VAL A 98 20.57 -15.18 -40.55
C VAL A 98 20.19 -13.82 -39.95
N THR A 99 20.31 -12.74 -40.74
CA THR A 99 20.07 -11.36 -40.29
C THR A 99 18.69 -11.20 -39.66
N SER A 100 17.63 -11.71 -40.31
CA SER A 100 16.28 -11.63 -39.81
C SER A 100 16.09 -12.40 -38.50
N GLN A 101 16.76 -13.57 -38.38
CA GLN A 101 16.70 -14.38 -37.15
C GLN A 101 17.42 -13.67 -35.99
N VAL A 102 18.60 -13.09 -36.23
CA VAL A 102 19.36 -12.35 -35.21
C VAL A 102 18.61 -11.10 -34.76
N GLN A 103 18.05 -10.36 -35.72
CA GLN A 103 17.25 -9.17 -35.40
C GLN A 103 15.98 -9.52 -34.61
N ALA A 104 15.24 -10.55 -35.02
CA ALA A 104 14.05 -10.97 -34.29
C ALA A 104 14.37 -11.45 -32.87
N ALA A 105 15.43 -12.26 -32.71
CA ALA A 105 15.90 -12.71 -31.39
C ALA A 105 16.32 -11.52 -30.51
N GLY A 106 17.08 -10.55 -31.09
CA GLY A 106 17.48 -9.35 -30.39
C GLY A 106 16.32 -8.44 -30.00
N GLN A 107 15.30 -8.32 -30.85
CA GLN A 107 14.08 -7.58 -30.51
C GLN A 107 13.28 -8.26 -29.39
N LEU A 108 13.12 -9.58 -29.46
CA LEU A 108 12.44 -10.35 -28.42
C LEU A 108 13.17 -10.16 -27.06
N GLN A 109 14.48 -10.36 -27.05
CA GLN A 109 15.27 -10.21 -25.83
C GLN A 109 15.20 -8.79 -25.24
N ARG A 110 15.18 -7.77 -26.08
CA ARG A 110 15.01 -6.37 -25.63
C ARG A 110 13.63 -6.16 -25.05
N SER A 111 12.58 -6.68 -25.72
CA SER A 111 11.19 -6.58 -25.25
C SER A 111 11.00 -7.29 -23.91
N GLU A 112 11.53 -8.50 -23.76
CA GLU A 112 11.49 -9.25 -22.51
C GLU A 112 12.22 -8.53 -21.37
N ARG A 113 13.43 -8.02 -21.64
CA ARG A 113 14.19 -7.26 -20.63
C ARG A 113 13.48 -5.99 -20.23
N TYR A 114 12.87 -5.29 -21.19
CA TYR A 114 12.09 -4.08 -20.92
C TYR A 114 10.85 -4.39 -20.07
N ALA A 115 10.05 -5.39 -20.44
CA ALA A 115 8.87 -5.80 -19.71
C ALA A 115 9.21 -6.25 -18.27
N ARG A 116 10.28 -7.04 -18.13
CA ARG A 116 10.77 -7.47 -16.82
C ARG A 116 11.26 -6.29 -15.96
N GLY A 117 11.95 -5.33 -16.56
CA GLY A 117 12.37 -4.12 -15.87
C GLY A 117 11.20 -3.28 -15.36
N LEU A 118 10.16 -3.11 -16.17
CA LEU A 118 8.93 -2.42 -15.76
C LEU A 118 8.23 -3.14 -14.61
N PHE A 119 8.15 -4.47 -14.65
CA PHE A 119 7.55 -5.26 -13.58
C PHE A 119 8.34 -5.16 -12.28
N GLU A 120 9.65 -5.46 -12.31
CA GLU A 120 10.51 -5.51 -11.11
C GLU A 120 10.67 -4.15 -10.43
N HIS A 121 10.75 -3.05 -11.20
CA HIS A 121 10.97 -1.70 -10.66
C HIS A 121 9.70 -0.85 -10.58
N SER A 122 8.53 -1.45 -10.78
CA SER A 122 7.26 -0.77 -10.54
C SER A 122 7.18 -0.27 -9.10
N PRO A 123 6.76 0.99 -8.84
CA PRO A 123 6.54 1.49 -7.49
C PRO A 123 5.29 0.90 -6.82
N VAL A 124 4.52 0.10 -7.54
CA VAL A 124 3.33 -0.60 -7.05
C VAL A 124 3.66 -2.06 -6.85
N SER A 125 3.19 -2.66 -5.76
CA SER A 125 3.30 -4.10 -5.53
C SER A 125 2.48 -4.84 -6.58
N LEU A 126 3.13 -5.69 -7.37
CA LEU A 126 2.54 -6.46 -8.45
C LEU A 126 2.69 -7.96 -8.19
N TRP A 127 1.58 -8.69 -8.38
CA TRP A 127 1.49 -10.13 -8.28
C TRP A 127 0.97 -10.70 -9.58
N VAL A 128 1.62 -11.72 -10.06
CA VAL A 128 1.16 -12.52 -11.20
C VAL A 128 0.74 -13.88 -10.65
N GLU A 129 -0.51 -14.25 -10.89
CA GLU A 129 -1.12 -15.43 -10.30
C GLU A 129 -1.84 -16.28 -11.36
N ASP A 130 -1.99 -17.57 -11.06
CA ASP A 130 -2.76 -18.53 -11.83
C ASP A 130 -3.99 -18.95 -11.01
N PHE A 131 -5.16 -18.61 -11.51
CA PHE A 131 -6.46 -18.91 -10.92
C PHE A 131 -7.19 -20.04 -11.67
N SER A 132 -6.49 -20.76 -12.55
CA SER A 132 -7.12 -21.78 -13.41
C SER A 132 -7.78 -22.91 -12.61
N VAL A 133 -7.22 -23.29 -11.46
CA VAL A 133 -7.83 -24.27 -10.55
C VAL A 133 -9.12 -23.74 -9.96
N ILE A 134 -9.13 -22.46 -9.54
CA ILE A 134 -10.31 -21.79 -8.97
C ILE A 134 -11.43 -21.74 -10.01
N LYS A 135 -11.07 -21.37 -11.25
CA LYS A 135 -12.03 -21.38 -12.37
C LYS A 135 -12.71 -22.73 -12.54
N ARG A 136 -11.92 -23.82 -12.56
CA ARG A 136 -12.46 -25.18 -12.65
C ARG A 136 -13.39 -25.53 -11.50
N LEU A 137 -12.97 -25.22 -10.25
CA LEU A 137 -13.80 -25.46 -9.06
C LEU A 137 -15.15 -24.72 -9.13
N MET A 138 -15.12 -23.49 -9.60
CA MET A 138 -16.35 -22.69 -9.78
C MET A 138 -17.22 -23.24 -10.92
N ASP A 139 -16.62 -23.69 -12.01
CA ASP A 139 -17.36 -24.33 -13.10
C ASP A 139 -18.00 -25.65 -12.67
N GLU A 140 -17.32 -26.46 -11.84
CA GLU A 140 -17.90 -27.67 -11.22
C GLU A 140 -19.15 -27.33 -10.40
N VAL A 141 -19.10 -26.31 -9.55
CA VAL A 141 -20.25 -25.84 -8.75
C VAL A 141 -21.40 -25.40 -9.68
N ARG A 142 -21.07 -24.71 -10.77
CA ARG A 142 -22.05 -24.27 -11.77
C ARG A 142 -22.70 -25.45 -12.51
N HIS A 143 -21.91 -26.47 -12.87
CA HIS A 143 -22.40 -27.71 -13.50
C HIS A 143 -23.30 -28.55 -12.58
N GLN A 144 -23.11 -28.45 -11.26
CA GLN A 144 -24.01 -29.07 -10.26
C GLN A 144 -25.35 -28.34 -10.13
N GLY A 145 -25.60 -27.31 -10.95
CA GLY A 145 -26.86 -26.58 -11.01
C GLY A 145 -27.02 -25.49 -9.96
N ILE A 146 -25.96 -25.16 -9.19
CA ILE A 146 -25.97 -24.08 -8.21
C ILE A 146 -25.97 -22.75 -8.96
N ARG A 147 -27.00 -21.94 -8.74
CA ARG A 147 -27.16 -20.59 -9.33
C ARG A 147 -26.90 -19.47 -8.33
N ASP A 148 -27.29 -19.67 -7.07
CA ASP A 148 -27.04 -18.73 -5.98
C ASP A 148 -25.72 -19.07 -5.29
N PHE A 149 -24.64 -18.54 -5.88
CA PHE A 149 -23.28 -18.76 -5.37
C PHE A 149 -23.06 -18.07 -4.02
N LYS A 150 -23.73 -16.92 -3.77
CA LYS A 150 -23.63 -16.21 -2.51
C LYS A 150 -24.13 -17.04 -1.33
N THR A 151 -25.27 -17.72 -1.51
CA THR A 151 -25.80 -18.63 -0.48
C THR A 151 -24.91 -19.88 -0.39
N PHE A 152 -24.41 -20.40 -1.51
CA PHE A 152 -23.51 -21.56 -1.51
C PHE A 152 -22.26 -21.31 -0.66
N ILE A 153 -21.52 -20.23 -0.86
CA ILE A 153 -20.29 -19.94 -0.09
C ILE A 153 -20.55 -19.63 1.38
N LYS A 154 -21.76 -19.14 1.73
CA LYS A 154 -22.17 -18.96 3.15
C LYS A 154 -22.39 -20.28 3.88
N VAL A 155 -22.95 -21.27 3.17
CA VAL A 155 -23.20 -22.61 3.71
C VAL A 155 -21.94 -23.47 3.68
N HIS A 156 -21.03 -23.21 2.72
CA HIS A 156 -19.78 -23.93 2.47
C HIS A 156 -18.57 -23.02 2.57
N PRO A 157 -18.21 -22.45 3.74
CA PRO A 157 -17.04 -21.59 3.89
C PRO A 157 -15.72 -22.32 3.60
N GLU A 158 -15.70 -23.67 3.72
CA GLU A 158 -14.56 -24.50 3.34
C GLU A 158 -14.23 -24.41 1.84
N PHE A 159 -15.21 -24.08 0.98
CA PHE A 159 -14.97 -23.86 -0.45
C PHE A 159 -14.08 -22.63 -0.67
N VAL A 160 -14.36 -21.53 0.03
CA VAL A 160 -13.54 -20.30 -0.03
C VAL A 160 -12.12 -20.62 0.44
N THR A 161 -11.99 -21.33 1.57
CA THR A 161 -10.68 -21.74 2.11
C THR A 161 -9.91 -22.63 1.13
N ARG A 162 -10.62 -23.54 0.43
CA ARG A 162 -10.01 -24.37 -0.61
C ARG A 162 -9.51 -23.52 -1.77
N CYS A 163 -10.34 -22.61 -2.28
CA CYS A 163 -9.94 -21.71 -3.37
C CYS A 163 -8.69 -20.86 -2.99
N MET A 164 -8.63 -20.34 -1.76
CA MET A 164 -7.45 -19.60 -1.28
C MET A 164 -6.16 -20.44 -1.32
N LYS A 165 -6.24 -21.73 -1.02
CA LYS A 165 -5.08 -22.64 -1.06
C LYS A 165 -4.64 -23.00 -2.47
N GLU A 166 -5.55 -22.91 -3.42
CA GLU A 166 -5.30 -23.25 -4.84
C GLU A 166 -4.76 -22.06 -5.64
N ILE A 167 -4.65 -20.86 -5.05
CA ILE A 167 -4.01 -19.73 -5.68
C ILE A 167 -2.53 -20.06 -5.90
N ARG A 168 -2.11 -20.05 -7.15
CA ARG A 168 -0.72 -20.25 -7.50
C ARG A 168 -0.07 -18.92 -7.85
N VAL A 169 0.78 -18.41 -6.98
CA VAL A 169 1.60 -17.23 -7.28
C VAL A 169 2.71 -17.62 -8.26
N ILE A 170 2.70 -17.03 -9.45
CA ILE A 170 3.70 -17.22 -10.51
C ILE A 170 4.90 -16.32 -10.23
N ASP A 171 4.66 -15.04 -9.99
CA ASP A 171 5.71 -14.06 -9.73
C ASP A 171 5.21 -12.89 -8.89
N VAL A 172 6.15 -12.22 -8.21
CA VAL A 172 5.94 -10.95 -7.49
C VAL A 172 7.12 -10.03 -7.74
N ASN A 173 6.90 -8.73 -7.77
CA ASN A 173 7.95 -7.75 -7.99
C ASN A 173 8.66 -7.33 -6.67
N GLN A 174 9.69 -6.50 -6.79
CA GLN A 174 10.48 -6.05 -5.65
C GLN A 174 9.69 -5.20 -4.66
N GLN A 175 8.74 -4.39 -5.14
CA GLN A 175 7.87 -3.59 -4.28
C GLN A 175 6.98 -4.46 -3.37
N THR A 176 6.56 -5.62 -3.85
CA THR A 176 5.85 -6.61 -3.04
C THR A 176 6.69 -7.07 -1.85
N LEU A 177 7.96 -7.39 -2.08
CA LEU A 177 8.86 -7.83 -1.01
C LEU A 177 9.05 -6.74 0.05
N GLN A 178 9.20 -5.49 -0.38
CA GLN A 178 9.32 -4.34 0.53
C GLN A 178 8.04 -4.13 1.34
N MET A 179 6.86 -4.17 0.71
CA MET A 179 5.56 -3.96 1.36
C MET A 179 5.31 -4.98 2.47
N PHE A 180 5.66 -6.24 2.26
CA PHE A 180 5.42 -7.31 3.23
C PHE A 180 6.63 -7.62 4.11
N GLY A 181 7.76 -6.95 3.93
CA GLY A 181 8.97 -7.12 4.74
C GLY A 181 9.70 -8.44 4.47
N ALA A 182 9.61 -8.98 3.24
CA ALA A 182 10.30 -10.19 2.84
C ALA A 182 11.65 -9.88 2.18
N GLN A 183 12.67 -10.70 2.43
CA GLN A 183 13.99 -10.56 1.81
C GLN A 183 14.06 -11.22 0.44
N SER A 184 13.16 -12.17 0.16
CA SER A 184 13.11 -12.90 -1.12
C SER A 184 11.70 -13.38 -1.45
N LYS A 185 11.45 -13.64 -2.74
CA LYS A 185 10.21 -14.25 -3.22
C LYS A 185 9.95 -15.61 -2.54
N ALA A 186 11.00 -16.42 -2.38
CA ALA A 186 10.89 -17.72 -1.72
C ALA A 186 10.46 -17.60 -0.25
N GLU A 187 11.00 -16.64 0.48
CA GLU A 187 10.59 -16.37 1.85
C GLU A 187 9.13 -15.95 1.94
N LEU A 188 8.70 -15.00 1.10
CA LEU A 188 7.32 -14.52 1.06
C LEU A 188 6.35 -15.68 0.78
N LEU A 189 6.63 -16.48 -0.25
CA LEU A 189 5.76 -17.59 -0.65
C LEU A 189 5.71 -18.70 0.41
N ASN A 190 6.80 -19.01 1.08
CA ASN A 190 6.83 -19.99 2.17
C ASN A 190 6.03 -19.52 3.39
N GLN A 191 5.87 -18.21 3.58
CA GLN A 191 5.15 -17.61 4.70
C GLN A 191 3.84 -16.92 4.27
N ILE A 192 3.33 -17.22 3.10
CA ILE A 192 2.16 -16.56 2.50
C ILE A 192 0.92 -16.60 3.40
N SER A 193 0.75 -17.66 4.19
CA SER A 193 -0.34 -17.81 5.16
C SER A 193 -0.29 -16.78 6.30
N ARG A 194 0.86 -16.14 6.55
CA ARG A 194 0.98 -15.05 7.52
C ARG A 194 0.48 -13.73 6.94
N VAL A 195 0.62 -13.56 5.62
CA VAL A 195 0.14 -12.39 4.89
C VAL A 195 -1.38 -12.48 4.70
N PHE A 196 -1.87 -13.65 4.34
CA PHE A 196 -3.27 -13.94 4.03
C PHE A 196 -3.96 -14.62 5.21
N ARG A 197 -4.46 -13.82 6.17
CA ARG A 197 -5.15 -14.30 7.38
C ARG A 197 -6.27 -13.36 7.79
N GLY A 198 -7.10 -13.77 8.76
CA GLY A 198 -8.14 -12.95 9.38
C GLY A 198 -9.22 -12.52 8.38
N GLU A 199 -9.45 -11.22 8.25
CA GLU A 199 -10.52 -10.63 7.43
C GLU A 199 -10.38 -10.90 5.92
N MET A 200 -9.25 -11.43 5.48
CA MET A 200 -9.06 -11.74 4.07
C MET A 200 -10.00 -12.81 3.55
N HIS A 201 -10.46 -13.74 4.39
CA HIS A 201 -11.41 -14.77 3.99
C HIS A 201 -12.71 -14.17 3.44
N ASP A 202 -13.25 -13.16 4.12
CA ASP A 202 -14.51 -12.51 3.71
C ASP A 202 -14.30 -11.68 2.43
N SER A 203 -13.21 -10.93 2.36
CA SER A 203 -12.85 -10.17 1.16
C SER A 203 -12.63 -11.09 -0.05
N PHE A 204 -12.03 -12.26 0.15
CA PHE A 204 -11.83 -13.23 -0.93
C PHE A 204 -13.16 -13.92 -1.33
N ALA A 205 -14.06 -14.18 -0.39
CA ALA A 205 -15.40 -14.66 -0.69
C ALA A 205 -16.17 -13.68 -1.60
N GLU A 206 -16.07 -12.38 -1.33
CA GLU A 206 -16.63 -11.35 -2.19
C GLU A 206 -15.96 -11.32 -3.58
N GLN A 207 -14.65 -11.53 -3.64
CA GLN A 207 -13.91 -11.63 -4.90
C GLN A 207 -14.38 -12.82 -5.74
N LEU A 208 -14.58 -13.98 -5.13
CA LEU A 208 -15.14 -15.14 -5.80
C LEU A 208 -16.57 -14.88 -6.30
N GLN A 209 -17.40 -14.16 -5.52
CA GLN A 209 -18.74 -13.78 -5.97
C GLN A 209 -18.67 -12.88 -7.22
N ASP A 210 -17.79 -11.88 -7.23
CA ASP A 210 -17.59 -11.02 -8.39
C ASP A 210 -17.11 -11.79 -9.62
N LEU A 211 -16.19 -12.76 -9.45
CA LEU A 211 -15.76 -13.66 -10.52
C LEU A 211 -16.90 -14.57 -11.02
N TRP A 212 -17.76 -15.05 -10.11
CA TRP A 212 -18.96 -15.81 -10.47
C TRP A 212 -19.90 -15.00 -11.34
N ASP A 213 -20.06 -13.72 -11.04
CA ASP A 213 -20.90 -12.77 -11.78
C ASP A 213 -20.24 -12.28 -13.08
N GLY A 214 -19.03 -12.78 -13.41
CA GLY A 214 -18.30 -12.44 -14.62
C GLY A 214 -17.49 -11.15 -14.56
N LYS A 215 -17.26 -10.59 -13.37
CA LYS A 215 -16.43 -9.40 -13.19
C LYS A 215 -14.96 -9.78 -13.15
N LEU A 216 -14.32 -9.74 -14.31
CA LEU A 216 -12.91 -10.10 -14.48
C LEU A 216 -11.92 -9.00 -14.06
N VAL A 217 -12.41 -7.77 -13.85
CA VAL A 217 -11.66 -6.64 -13.30
C VAL A 217 -12.36 -6.18 -12.04
N GLN A 218 -11.64 -6.08 -10.94
CA GLN A 218 -12.18 -5.76 -9.62
C GLN A 218 -11.25 -4.81 -8.90
N GLN A 219 -11.80 -3.97 -8.01
CA GLN A 219 -11.03 -3.17 -7.07
C GLN A 219 -11.73 -3.12 -5.71
N ARG A 220 -10.94 -3.19 -4.65
CA ARG A 220 -11.45 -3.14 -3.27
C ARG A 220 -10.36 -2.74 -2.28
N GLU A 221 -10.77 -2.27 -1.12
CA GLU A 221 -9.87 -2.11 0.01
C GLU A 221 -9.88 -3.39 0.84
N VAL A 222 -8.69 -3.91 1.15
CA VAL A 222 -8.51 -5.14 1.92
C VAL A 222 -7.47 -4.92 3.01
N ILE A 223 -7.48 -5.80 4.01
CA ILE A 223 -6.48 -5.81 5.08
C ILE A 223 -5.61 -7.05 4.91
N ASN A 224 -4.31 -6.83 4.78
CA ASN A 224 -3.29 -7.88 4.81
C ASN A 224 -2.32 -7.61 5.97
N TYR A 225 -1.38 -8.54 6.17
CA TYR A 225 -0.41 -8.43 7.26
C TYR A 225 1.00 -8.56 6.70
N ALA A 226 1.90 -7.68 7.14
CA ALA A 226 3.32 -7.85 6.88
C ALA A 226 3.87 -9.08 7.62
N LEU A 227 5.03 -9.59 7.22
CA LEU A 227 5.69 -10.72 7.92
C LEU A 227 6.08 -10.39 9.36
N SER A 228 6.24 -9.10 9.70
CA SER A 228 6.38 -8.60 11.07
C SER A 228 5.12 -8.81 11.92
N GLY A 229 3.96 -8.94 11.29
CA GLY A 229 2.65 -9.00 11.94
C GLY A 229 1.88 -7.68 11.90
N ASP A 230 2.47 -6.62 11.39
CA ASP A 230 1.83 -5.31 11.25
C ASP A 230 0.69 -5.36 10.24
N THR A 231 -0.37 -4.60 10.52
CA THR A 231 -1.52 -4.47 9.63
C THR A 231 -1.20 -3.53 8.48
N VAL A 232 -1.48 -3.96 7.26
CA VAL A 232 -1.33 -3.17 6.04
C VAL A 232 -2.70 -3.01 5.40
N TYR A 233 -3.17 -1.78 5.29
CA TYR A 233 -4.38 -1.44 4.54
C TYR A 233 -4.02 -1.29 3.06
N ILE A 234 -4.70 -2.03 2.21
CA ILE A 234 -4.36 -2.15 0.80
C ILE A 234 -5.53 -1.76 -0.07
N HIS A 235 -5.28 -0.93 -1.07
CA HIS A 235 -6.16 -0.80 -2.22
C HIS A 235 -5.69 -1.82 -3.26
N MET A 236 -6.49 -2.87 -3.45
CA MET A 236 -6.23 -3.97 -4.37
C MET A 236 -6.97 -3.74 -5.67
N GLN A 237 -6.27 -3.95 -6.79
CA GLN A 237 -6.85 -4.10 -8.11
C GLN A 237 -6.50 -5.49 -8.62
N PHE A 238 -7.49 -6.20 -9.09
CA PHE A 238 -7.40 -7.56 -9.67
C PHE A 238 -7.88 -7.52 -11.10
N ALA A 239 -7.16 -8.17 -12.00
CA ALA A 239 -7.56 -8.28 -13.40
C ALA A 239 -7.15 -9.65 -13.97
N VAL A 240 -8.09 -10.35 -14.57
CA VAL A 240 -7.79 -11.47 -15.48
C VAL A 240 -7.26 -10.86 -16.77
N MET A 241 -6.08 -11.31 -17.19
CA MET A 241 -5.39 -10.76 -18.36
C MET A 241 -6.08 -11.17 -19.67
N ALA A 242 -5.98 -10.28 -20.66
CA ALA A 242 -6.53 -10.52 -22.00
C ALA A 242 -6.00 -11.83 -22.60
N GLY A 243 -6.91 -12.65 -23.15
CA GLY A 243 -6.62 -13.98 -23.67
C GLY A 243 -6.70 -15.11 -22.63
N HIS A 244 -6.90 -14.79 -21.36
CA HIS A 244 -7.08 -15.75 -20.25
C HIS A 244 -8.46 -15.68 -19.58
N GLU A 245 -9.44 -15.04 -20.23
CA GLU A 245 -10.81 -14.89 -19.70
C GLU A 245 -11.52 -16.25 -19.55
N GLY A 246 -11.13 -17.22 -20.38
CA GLY A 246 -11.74 -18.56 -20.38
C GLY A 246 -11.18 -19.49 -19.32
N ASP A 247 -9.90 -19.35 -18.96
CA ASP A 247 -9.18 -20.27 -18.09
C ASP A 247 -8.66 -19.64 -16.77
N TRP A 248 -8.56 -18.31 -16.69
CA TRP A 248 -7.96 -17.53 -15.62
C TRP A 248 -6.52 -17.93 -15.28
N GLY A 249 -5.80 -18.45 -16.27
CA GLY A 249 -4.41 -18.92 -16.11
C GLY A 249 -3.40 -17.79 -15.91
N LEU A 250 -3.79 -16.54 -16.15
CA LEU A 250 -2.96 -15.37 -15.94
C LEU A 250 -3.79 -14.23 -15.35
N VAL A 251 -3.48 -13.89 -14.10
CA VAL A 251 -4.11 -12.83 -13.32
C VAL A 251 -3.06 -11.87 -12.85
N LEU A 252 -3.33 -10.59 -12.93
CA LEU A 252 -2.50 -9.52 -12.37
C LEU A 252 -3.21 -8.88 -11.18
N LEU A 253 -2.53 -8.83 -10.03
CA LEU A 253 -2.94 -8.01 -8.90
C LEU A 253 -1.97 -6.85 -8.76
N SER A 254 -2.51 -5.66 -8.51
CA SER A 254 -1.74 -4.52 -8.03
C SER A 254 -2.22 -4.14 -6.63
N LEU A 255 -1.28 -3.95 -5.72
CA LEU A 255 -1.54 -3.63 -4.33
C LEU A 255 -0.86 -2.30 -3.99
N VAL A 256 -1.66 -1.33 -3.56
CA VAL A 256 -1.18 -0.03 -3.10
C VAL A 256 -1.40 0.06 -1.60
N ASP A 257 -0.34 0.30 -0.84
CA ASP A 257 -0.42 0.55 0.59
C ASP A 257 -1.11 1.89 0.84
N ILE A 258 -2.25 1.84 1.52
CA ILE A 258 -3.05 3.00 1.92
C ILE A 258 -3.07 3.19 3.45
N THR A 259 -2.15 2.54 4.19
CA THR A 259 -2.10 2.56 5.65
C THR A 259 -1.96 3.99 6.18
N ALA A 260 -1.05 4.77 5.62
CA ALA A 260 -0.86 6.16 6.02
C ALA A 260 -2.11 7.01 5.75
N ARG A 261 -2.83 6.77 4.63
CA ARG A 261 -4.10 7.44 4.32
C ARG A 261 -5.16 7.08 5.36
N LYS A 262 -5.33 5.79 5.67
CA LYS A 262 -6.32 5.33 6.67
C LYS A 262 -6.03 5.87 8.07
N GLN A 263 -4.75 5.92 8.46
CA GLN A 263 -4.35 6.52 9.73
C GLN A 263 -4.65 8.02 9.77
N ALA A 264 -4.37 8.74 8.67
CA ALA A 264 -4.69 10.17 8.57
C ALA A 264 -6.21 10.41 8.60
N GLU A 265 -7.00 9.61 7.89
CA GLU A 265 -8.47 9.67 7.92
C GLU A 265 -9.02 9.45 9.34
N ALA A 266 -8.56 8.40 10.03
CA ALA A 266 -8.93 8.10 11.41
C ALA A 266 -8.51 9.23 12.37
N TYR A 267 -7.32 9.79 12.18
CA TYR A 267 -6.84 10.89 12.98
C TYR A 267 -7.64 12.18 12.74
N LEU A 268 -7.98 12.49 11.49
CA LEU A 268 -8.85 13.62 11.15
C LEU A 268 -10.26 13.45 11.75
N GLU A 269 -10.80 12.24 11.71
CA GLU A 269 -12.08 11.94 12.37
C GLU A 269 -11.99 12.15 13.88
N TYR A 270 -10.89 11.70 14.50
CA TYR A 270 -10.62 11.94 15.90
C TYR A 270 -10.55 13.44 16.22
N LEU A 271 -9.79 14.22 15.44
CA LEU A 271 -9.69 15.67 15.61
C LEU A 271 -11.01 16.40 15.39
N GLY A 272 -11.83 15.90 14.47
CA GLY A 272 -13.18 16.41 14.23
C GLY A 272 -14.11 16.28 15.44
N LYS A 273 -13.81 15.35 16.36
CA LYS A 273 -14.68 15.01 17.52
C LYS A 273 -14.05 15.31 18.89
N HIS A 274 -12.73 15.50 18.97
CA HIS A 274 -12.01 15.67 20.23
C HIS A 274 -11.21 16.97 20.28
N ASP A 275 -11.04 17.48 21.51
CA ASP A 275 -10.11 18.58 21.80
C ASP A 275 -8.70 18.02 21.97
N VAL A 276 -7.75 18.56 21.21
CA VAL A 276 -6.36 18.04 21.13
C VAL A 276 -5.63 18.17 22.47
N LEU A 277 -5.92 19.20 23.25
CA LEU A 277 -5.24 19.47 24.50
C LEU A 277 -5.71 18.56 25.63
N THR A 278 -7.04 18.42 25.79
CA THR A 278 -7.67 17.71 26.89
C THR A 278 -8.11 16.30 26.56
N GLN A 279 -8.14 15.93 25.27
CA GLN A 279 -8.62 14.66 24.71
C GLN A 279 -10.12 14.37 24.99
N LEU A 280 -10.84 15.31 25.59
CA LEU A 280 -12.30 15.26 25.72
C LEU A 280 -12.96 15.49 24.35
N ARG A 281 -14.30 15.35 24.30
CA ARG A 281 -15.04 15.81 23.12
C ARG A 281 -14.84 17.30 22.89
N ASN A 282 -14.82 17.72 21.63
CA ASN A 282 -14.69 19.13 21.27
C ASN A 282 -16.07 19.80 21.16
N ARG A 283 -16.07 21.12 20.94
CA ARG A 283 -17.30 21.92 20.79
C ARG A 283 -18.19 21.42 19.65
N ALA A 284 -17.61 20.99 18.53
CA ALA A 284 -18.38 20.52 17.38
C ALA A 284 -19.20 19.27 17.75
N PHE A 285 -18.56 18.28 18.40
CA PHE A 285 -19.24 17.09 18.90
C PHE A 285 -20.32 17.42 19.93
N TYR A 286 -20.03 18.32 20.88
CA TYR A 286 -21.02 18.79 21.85
C TYR A 286 -22.28 19.33 21.17
N VAL A 287 -22.15 20.18 20.15
CA VAL A 287 -23.28 20.76 19.42
C VAL A 287 -24.08 19.67 18.70
N GLU A 288 -23.40 18.72 18.08
CA GLU A 288 -24.04 17.58 17.41
C GLU A 288 -24.83 16.73 18.41
N GLU A 289 -24.23 16.41 19.54
CA GLU A 289 -24.84 15.61 20.60
C GLU A 289 -26.04 16.30 21.23
N LEU A 290 -25.93 17.61 21.46
CA LEU A 290 -27.05 18.43 21.96
C LEU A 290 -28.23 18.42 20.98
N ASN A 291 -27.96 18.53 19.69
CA ASN A 291 -28.98 18.43 18.65
C ASN A 291 -29.59 17.01 18.55
N ARG A 292 -28.83 15.97 18.86
CA ARG A 292 -29.33 14.59 19.00
C ARG A 292 -30.32 14.47 20.15
N PHE A 293 -29.94 14.99 21.32
CA PHE A 293 -30.83 15.01 22.50
C PHE A 293 -32.13 15.77 22.23
N ARG A 294 -32.09 16.93 21.59
CA ARG A 294 -33.29 17.69 21.19
C ARG A 294 -34.28 16.85 20.38
N ARG A 295 -33.78 15.94 19.55
CA ARG A 295 -34.63 15.16 18.61
C ARG A 295 -35.07 13.81 19.15
N LYS A 296 -34.21 13.12 19.91
CA LYS A 296 -34.39 11.68 20.20
C LYS A 296 -34.24 11.31 21.68
N GLY A 297 -33.82 12.22 22.57
CA GLY A 297 -33.47 11.87 23.95
C GLY A 297 -32.15 11.08 24.04
N PRO A 298 -31.90 10.27 25.05
CA PRO A 298 -32.84 9.88 26.13
C PRO A 298 -33.10 11.00 27.16
N TRP A 299 -34.32 11.00 27.71
CA TRP A 299 -34.71 11.89 28.77
C TRP A 299 -34.85 11.14 30.10
N PRO A 300 -34.67 11.79 31.30
CA PRO A 300 -34.22 13.18 31.42
C PRO A 300 -32.77 13.39 30.96
N LEU A 301 -32.43 14.62 30.60
CA LEU A 301 -31.06 15.02 30.27
C LEU A 301 -30.56 15.98 31.36
N SER A 302 -29.52 15.59 32.09
CA SER A 302 -28.83 16.47 33.01
C SER A 302 -27.58 17.07 32.36
N VAL A 303 -27.35 18.33 32.64
CA VAL A 303 -26.20 19.13 32.16
C VAL A 303 -25.39 19.63 33.34
N ILE A 304 -24.07 19.50 33.28
CA ILE A 304 -23.16 20.13 34.24
C ILE A 304 -22.27 21.07 33.42
N ALA A 305 -22.40 22.38 33.65
CA ALA A 305 -21.50 23.41 33.14
C ALA A 305 -20.33 23.58 34.10
N ILE A 306 -19.12 23.64 33.59
CA ILE A 306 -17.88 23.60 34.35
C ILE A 306 -16.89 24.64 33.79
N ASP A 307 -16.22 25.34 34.69
CA ASP A 307 -15.18 26.32 34.36
C ASP A 307 -13.94 26.11 35.26
N LEU A 308 -12.75 26.22 34.65
CA LEU A 308 -11.49 26.08 35.36
C LEU A 308 -11.12 27.40 36.07
N ASN A 309 -11.15 27.40 37.39
CA ASN A 309 -10.86 28.57 38.21
C ASN A 309 -9.41 29.01 38.08
N GLY A 310 -9.19 30.30 37.90
CA GLY A 310 -7.89 30.95 37.99
C GLY A 310 -6.96 30.75 36.79
N LEU A 311 -7.42 30.13 35.69
CA LEU A 311 -6.58 29.84 34.51
C LEU A 311 -5.86 31.10 33.99
N LYS A 312 -6.56 32.22 33.88
CA LYS A 312 -5.96 33.47 33.40
C LYS A 312 -4.84 33.94 34.32
N ILE A 313 -5.02 33.85 35.65
CA ILE A 313 -3.97 34.25 36.62
C ILE A 313 -2.75 33.35 36.46
N ILE A 314 -2.97 32.05 36.34
CA ILE A 314 -1.89 31.06 36.15
C ILE A 314 -1.13 31.35 34.86
N ASN A 315 -1.84 31.63 33.75
CA ASN A 315 -1.20 32.00 32.49
C ASN A 315 -0.37 33.27 32.58
N ASP A 316 -0.91 34.29 33.26
CA ASP A 316 -0.23 35.58 33.40
C ASP A 316 1.00 35.50 34.33
N GLU A 317 0.95 34.68 35.40
CA GLU A 317 2.02 34.55 36.40
C GLU A 317 3.07 33.48 36.05
N GLN A 318 2.66 32.37 35.43
CA GLN A 318 3.50 31.16 35.21
C GLN A 318 3.64 30.75 33.76
N GLY A 319 2.92 31.42 32.85
CA GLY A 319 2.95 31.17 31.42
C GLY A 319 1.96 30.10 30.94
N HIS A 320 1.67 30.15 29.65
CA HIS A 320 0.66 29.29 29.01
C HIS A 320 0.93 27.79 29.13
N ALA A 321 2.21 27.38 29.25
CA ALA A 321 2.53 25.95 29.40
C ALA A 321 1.99 25.36 30.72
N VAL A 322 1.93 26.13 31.78
CA VAL A 322 1.37 25.71 33.08
C VAL A 322 -0.17 25.70 32.99
N GLY A 323 -0.75 26.70 32.36
CA GLY A 323 -2.21 26.70 32.10
C GLY A 323 -2.67 25.51 31.23
N ASP A 324 -1.91 25.18 30.20
CA ASP A 324 -2.16 23.99 29.37
C ASP A 324 -2.08 22.69 30.19
N ALA A 325 -1.12 22.62 31.14
CA ALA A 325 -1.03 21.47 32.05
C ALA A 325 -2.26 21.38 32.96
N MET A 326 -2.78 22.51 33.43
CA MET A 326 -4.02 22.54 34.22
C MET A 326 -5.23 22.10 33.42
N LEU A 327 -5.33 22.56 32.17
CA LEU A 327 -6.40 22.11 31.25
C LEU A 327 -6.33 20.60 30.97
N ARG A 328 -5.14 20.03 30.75
CA ARG A 328 -4.97 18.57 30.60
C ARG A 328 -5.43 17.82 31.85
N ARG A 329 -5.06 18.29 33.04
CA ARG A 329 -5.50 17.70 34.30
C ARG A 329 -7.01 17.76 34.47
N ALA A 330 -7.67 18.87 34.10
CA ALA A 330 -9.12 18.96 34.08
C ALA A 330 -9.73 17.93 33.11
N GLY A 331 -9.15 17.78 31.93
CA GLY A 331 -9.53 16.77 30.95
C GLY A 331 -9.43 15.33 31.51
N GLU A 332 -8.31 15.00 32.16
CA GLU A 332 -8.10 13.68 32.78
C GLU A 332 -9.12 13.38 33.88
N VAL A 333 -9.43 14.36 34.74
CA VAL A 333 -10.43 14.25 35.79
C VAL A 333 -11.81 13.98 35.19
N LEU A 334 -12.23 14.78 34.22
CA LEU A 334 -13.54 14.64 33.59
C LEU A 334 -13.67 13.34 32.79
N ALA A 335 -12.62 12.93 32.09
CA ALA A 335 -12.62 11.66 31.35
C ALA A 335 -12.77 10.44 32.27
N LYS A 336 -12.26 10.49 33.50
CA LYS A 336 -12.36 9.40 34.50
C LYS A 336 -13.63 9.47 35.34
N ALA A 337 -14.13 10.67 35.63
CA ALA A 337 -15.31 10.87 36.45
C ALA A 337 -16.63 10.61 35.69
N VAL A 338 -16.62 10.84 34.37
CA VAL A 338 -17.84 10.71 33.52
C VAL A 338 -17.79 9.37 32.79
N ASP A 339 -18.87 8.62 32.88
CA ASP A 339 -19.04 7.34 32.19
C ASP A 339 -18.92 7.55 30.66
N PRO A 340 -18.21 6.67 29.92
CA PRO A 340 -18.09 6.74 28.45
C PRO A 340 -19.41 6.77 27.67
N ALA A 341 -20.52 6.32 28.28
CA ALA A 341 -21.87 6.42 27.71
C ALA A 341 -22.39 7.88 27.67
N HIS A 342 -21.75 8.79 28.39
CA HIS A 342 -22.11 10.20 28.48
C HIS A 342 -21.06 11.06 27.73
N CYS A 343 -21.37 12.35 27.56
CA CYS A 343 -20.49 13.27 26.85
C CYS A 343 -19.84 14.25 27.81
N ALA A 344 -18.52 14.22 27.94
CA ALA A 344 -17.71 15.28 28.54
C ALA A 344 -16.98 16.02 27.41
N ALA A 345 -17.18 17.33 27.31
CA ALA A 345 -16.66 18.15 26.21
C ALA A 345 -16.00 19.43 26.72
N ARG A 346 -14.93 19.87 26.05
CA ARG A 346 -14.38 21.20 26.17
C ARG A 346 -15.01 22.11 25.10
N VAL A 347 -15.69 23.16 25.52
CA VAL A 347 -16.48 24.03 24.62
C VAL A 347 -15.86 25.41 24.43
N GLY A 348 -14.95 25.82 25.30
CA GLY A 348 -14.25 27.11 25.28
C GLY A 348 -12.83 26.99 25.81
N GLY A 349 -12.19 28.13 26.12
CA GLY A 349 -10.84 28.19 26.67
C GLY A 349 -10.68 27.40 27.97
N ASP A 350 -11.46 27.77 28.99
CA ASP A 350 -11.54 27.18 30.33
C ASP A 350 -12.88 26.50 30.64
N GLU A 351 -13.77 26.43 29.64
CA GLU A 351 -15.15 25.95 29.78
C GLU A 351 -15.31 24.49 29.32
N PHE A 352 -15.98 23.69 30.16
CA PHE A 352 -16.31 22.31 29.88
C PHE A 352 -17.81 22.07 30.13
N ILE A 353 -18.40 21.13 29.42
CA ILE A 353 -19.78 20.72 29.62
C ILE A 353 -19.85 19.20 29.69
N VAL A 354 -20.65 18.67 30.62
CA VAL A 354 -21.01 17.27 30.70
C VAL A 354 -22.50 17.12 30.40
N LEU A 355 -22.82 16.22 29.42
CA LEU A 355 -24.20 15.87 29.09
C LEU A 355 -24.46 14.43 29.56
N LEU A 356 -25.43 14.26 30.44
CA LEU A 356 -25.81 13.00 31.10
C LEU A 356 -27.19 12.56 30.59
N GLY A 357 -27.25 11.84 29.47
CA GLY A 357 -28.51 11.37 28.90
C GLY A 357 -29.12 10.23 29.69
N GLY A 358 -30.44 10.29 29.95
CA GLY A 358 -31.18 9.35 30.79
C GLY A 358 -30.94 9.51 32.29
N VAL A 359 -30.30 10.58 32.74
CA VAL A 359 -29.92 10.83 34.14
C VAL A 359 -30.73 11.99 34.71
N ASP A 360 -31.35 11.75 35.84
CA ASP A 360 -32.14 12.73 36.58
C ASP A 360 -31.29 13.65 37.50
N GLU A 361 -31.94 14.53 38.23
CA GLU A 361 -31.22 15.48 39.09
C GLU A 361 -30.41 14.78 40.21
N ARG A 362 -30.88 13.64 40.76
CA ARG A 362 -30.12 12.87 41.76
C ARG A 362 -28.84 12.27 41.14
N GLY A 363 -28.98 11.72 39.96
CA GLY A 363 -27.82 11.22 39.22
C GLY A 363 -26.83 12.32 38.82
N ALA A 364 -27.31 13.53 38.50
CA ALA A 364 -26.47 14.70 38.24
C ALA A 364 -25.70 15.16 39.48
N VAL A 365 -26.33 15.13 40.66
CA VAL A 365 -25.63 15.40 41.95
C VAL A 365 -24.50 14.39 42.13
N ALA A 366 -24.80 13.10 42.02
CA ALA A 366 -23.79 12.04 42.19
C ALA A 366 -22.65 12.14 41.18
N ALA A 367 -22.93 12.57 39.94
CA ALA A 367 -21.90 12.79 38.90
C ALA A 367 -21.03 14.00 39.29
N GLN A 368 -21.60 15.09 39.78
CA GLN A 368 -20.82 16.26 40.24
C GLN A 368 -19.95 15.89 41.45
N GLU A 369 -20.46 15.23 42.46
CA GLU A 369 -19.70 14.75 43.62
C GLU A 369 -18.53 13.86 43.21
N ARG A 370 -18.71 13.00 42.21
CA ARG A 370 -17.65 12.17 41.67
C ARG A 370 -16.54 13.03 40.98
N ILE A 371 -16.92 14.06 40.23
CA ILE A 371 -15.98 15.00 39.68
C ILE A 371 -15.17 15.69 40.79
N GLU A 372 -15.81 16.17 41.84
CA GLU A 372 -15.17 16.82 43.00
C GLU A 372 -14.16 15.87 43.67
N GLN A 373 -14.55 14.64 43.95
CA GLN A 373 -13.67 13.61 44.51
C GLN A 373 -12.45 13.34 43.59
N MET A 374 -12.65 13.29 42.28
CA MET A 374 -11.55 13.10 41.33
C MET A 374 -10.63 14.33 41.26
N VAL A 375 -11.15 15.54 41.42
CA VAL A 375 -10.35 16.77 41.58
C VAL A 375 -9.48 16.69 42.83
N GLU A 376 -10.04 16.28 43.96
CA GLU A 376 -9.28 16.13 45.21
C GLU A 376 -8.17 15.10 45.09
N MET A 377 -8.45 13.92 44.52
CA MET A 377 -7.42 12.91 44.29
C MET A 377 -6.34 13.38 43.29
N ASN A 378 -6.74 14.09 42.26
CA ASN A 378 -5.77 14.69 41.33
C ASN A 378 -4.85 15.71 42.01
N ASN A 379 -5.38 16.56 42.90
CA ASN A 379 -4.64 17.52 43.64
C ASN A 379 -3.66 16.89 44.66
N GLN A 380 -4.00 15.73 45.23
CA GLN A 380 -3.08 14.97 46.07
C GLN A 380 -1.91 14.38 45.29
N PHE A 381 -2.16 13.97 44.03
CA PHE A 381 -1.14 13.36 43.19
C PHE A 381 -0.18 14.39 42.56
N TYR A 382 -0.68 15.58 42.19
CA TYR A 382 0.10 16.65 41.57
C TYR A 382 0.42 17.78 42.59
N PRO A 383 1.60 17.74 43.26
CA PRO A 383 2.01 18.82 44.13
C PRO A 383 2.31 20.09 43.30
N GLY A 384 1.67 21.18 43.59
CA GLY A 384 1.83 22.48 42.91
C GLY A 384 0.54 23.26 42.87
N GLN A 385 0.20 23.85 41.72
CA GLN A 385 -1.07 24.57 41.58
C GLN A 385 -2.27 23.61 41.70
N PRO A 386 -3.16 23.83 42.70
CA PRO A 386 -4.34 22.98 42.84
C PRO A 386 -5.34 23.21 41.69
N LEU A 387 -5.85 22.14 41.15
CA LEU A 387 -6.98 22.17 40.22
C LEU A 387 -8.24 22.58 40.98
N SER A 388 -8.96 23.55 40.48
CA SER A 388 -10.25 24.00 41.04
C SER A 388 -11.22 24.24 39.91
N LEU A 389 -12.41 23.64 40.01
CA LEU A 389 -13.49 23.74 39.06
C LEU A 389 -14.70 24.41 39.70
N ALA A 390 -15.28 25.40 39.01
CA ALA A 390 -16.63 25.90 39.31
C ALA A 390 -17.65 25.11 38.52
N MET A 391 -18.70 24.61 39.14
CA MET A 391 -19.69 23.72 38.51
C MET A 391 -21.12 24.17 38.77
N GLY A 392 -21.96 24.14 37.75
CA GLY A 392 -23.40 24.34 37.88
C GLY A 392 -24.15 23.27 37.11
N ARG A 393 -25.22 22.77 37.68
CA ARG A 393 -26.02 21.69 37.10
C ARG A 393 -27.49 22.05 36.92
N ALA A 394 -28.13 21.46 35.92
CA ALA A 394 -29.58 21.52 35.73
C ALA A 394 -30.06 20.29 34.96
N THR A 395 -31.31 19.91 35.20
CA THR A 395 -31.95 18.77 34.54
C THR A 395 -33.12 19.24 33.68
N CYS A 396 -33.21 18.66 32.49
CA CYS A 396 -34.26 18.85 31.48
C CYS A 396 -35.09 17.59 31.37
N HIS A 397 -36.39 17.72 31.46
CA HIS A 397 -37.33 16.61 31.25
C HIS A 397 -37.89 16.63 29.83
N ALA A 398 -38.55 15.55 29.44
CA ALA A 398 -39.22 15.50 28.13
C ALA A 398 -40.31 16.59 28.06
N GLY A 399 -40.18 17.47 27.05
CA GLY A 399 -41.07 18.59 26.83
C GLY A 399 -40.58 19.95 27.37
N ASP A 400 -39.51 19.97 28.18
CA ASP A 400 -38.88 21.22 28.64
C ASP A 400 -38.07 21.87 27.55
N GLN A 401 -37.80 23.16 27.68
CA GLN A 401 -36.89 23.89 26.82
C GLN A 401 -35.42 23.65 27.23
N LEU A 402 -34.68 22.92 26.42
CA LEU A 402 -33.29 22.56 26.70
C LEU A 402 -32.40 23.80 26.87
N ASP A 403 -32.67 24.87 26.12
CA ASP A 403 -31.86 26.10 26.20
C ASP A 403 -32.02 26.79 27.58
N GLU A 404 -33.18 26.75 28.20
CA GLU A 404 -33.37 27.23 29.58
C GLU A 404 -32.61 26.38 30.61
N THR A 405 -32.49 25.09 30.35
CA THR A 405 -31.70 24.18 31.20
C THR A 405 -30.21 24.48 31.10
N LEU A 406 -29.73 24.72 29.92
CA LEU A 406 -28.34 25.15 29.71
C LEU A 406 -28.03 26.47 30.43
N GLN A 407 -28.94 27.46 30.35
CA GLN A 407 -28.79 28.73 31.07
C GLN A 407 -28.79 28.55 32.59
N ARG A 408 -29.61 27.67 33.11
CA ARG A 408 -29.64 27.38 34.58
C ARG A 408 -28.34 26.76 35.05
N ALA A 409 -27.80 25.81 34.28
CA ALA A 409 -26.50 25.20 34.60
C ALA A 409 -25.38 26.25 34.54
N ASP A 410 -25.33 27.09 33.49
CA ASP A 410 -24.36 28.18 33.38
C ASP A 410 -24.43 29.20 34.51
N GLN A 411 -25.66 29.62 34.87
CA GLN A 411 -25.88 30.51 36.01
C GLN A 411 -25.35 29.92 37.33
N GLY A 412 -25.58 28.63 37.58
CA GLY A 412 -25.05 27.93 38.75
C GLY A 412 -23.53 27.95 38.78
N MET A 413 -22.86 27.61 37.69
CA MET A 413 -21.44 27.65 37.53
C MET A 413 -20.85 29.06 37.76
N TYR A 414 -21.50 30.07 37.17
CA TYR A 414 -21.06 31.46 37.33
C TYR A 414 -21.16 31.95 38.81
N GLN A 415 -22.19 31.55 39.54
CA GLN A 415 -22.34 31.89 40.99
C GLN A 415 -21.22 31.22 41.78
N GLU A 416 -20.87 29.99 41.51
CA GLU A 416 -19.77 29.28 42.17
C GLU A 416 -18.41 29.90 41.82
N LYS A 417 -18.17 30.23 40.55
CA LYS A 417 -16.97 30.97 40.10
C LYS A 417 -16.82 32.31 40.83
N LYS A 418 -17.91 33.06 41.00
CA LYS A 418 -17.90 34.35 41.74
C LYS A 418 -17.57 34.15 43.22
N ARG A 419 -18.09 33.11 43.87
CA ARG A 419 -17.78 32.75 45.25
C ARG A 419 -16.29 32.44 45.41
N PHE A 420 -15.72 31.64 44.53
CA PHE A 420 -14.31 31.32 44.51
C PHE A 420 -13.43 32.57 44.48
N TYR A 421 -13.70 33.53 43.60
CA TYR A 421 -12.91 34.77 43.52
C TYR A 421 -13.08 35.70 44.72
N GLN A 422 -14.28 35.73 45.32
CA GLN A 422 -14.48 36.51 46.56
C GLN A 422 -13.67 35.95 47.73
N GLU A 423 -13.67 34.67 47.92
CA GLU A 423 -12.93 34.00 49.00
C GLU A 423 -11.41 34.16 48.80
N HIS A 424 -10.91 34.05 47.59
CA HIS A 424 -9.48 34.25 47.27
C HIS A 424 -9.05 35.72 47.37
N ALA A 425 -9.89 36.67 47.02
CA ALA A 425 -9.64 38.08 47.21
C ALA A 425 -9.54 38.47 48.71
N LEU A 426 -10.37 37.86 49.55
CA LEU A 426 -10.33 38.03 51.01
C LEU A 426 -9.05 37.43 51.62
N ASN A 427 -8.61 36.26 51.12
CA ASN A 427 -7.37 35.63 51.58
C ASN A 427 -6.12 36.40 51.16
N ARG A 428 -6.08 37.09 50.03
CA ARG A 428 -4.97 37.99 49.61
C ARG A 428 -4.91 39.27 50.46
N ARG A 429 -5.97 39.68 51.15
CA ARG A 429 -6.02 40.86 52.04
C ARG A 429 -5.66 40.57 53.49
N ARG A 430 -5.49 39.29 53.87
CA ARG A 430 -5.00 38.93 55.21
C ARG A 430 -3.48 39.12 55.24
N PRO A 431 -2.94 40.04 56.12
CA PRO A 431 -1.49 40.18 56.24
C PRO A 431 -0.92 38.88 56.84
N VAL A 432 0.20 38.42 56.21
CA VAL A 432 1.00 37.33 56.78
C VAL A 432 1.44 37.77 58.16
N PRO A 433 1.22 37.02 59.25
CA PRO A 433 1.82 37.35 60.53
C PRO A 433 3.35 37.25 60.38
N ILE A 434 4.05 38.35 60.56
CA ILE A 434 5.53 38.43 60.67
C ILE A 434 5.84 37.71 61.98
N ASN A 435 6.42 36.53 61.94
CA ASN A 435 7.16 35.96 63.08
C ASN A 435 8.63 36.18 62.85
#